data_95aea4923e492c94fa5a4ce7facdff91
#
_entry.id   95aea4923e492c94fa5a4ce7facdff91
#
_cell.length_a   1.000
_cell.length_b   1.000
_cell.length_c   1.000
_cell.angle_alpha   90.00
_cell.angle_beta   90.00
_cell.angle_gamma   90.00
#
_symmetry.space_group_name_H-M   'P 1'
#
loop_
_entity.id
_entity.type
_entity.pdbx_description
1 polymer ?
#
loop_
_entity_poly.entity_id
_entity_poly.type
_entity_poly.pdbx_seq_one_letter_code
_entity_poly.pdbx_strand_id
1 'polypeptide(L)'
;MSNLRILLASASAIILFLYGLEGFSHEIRRVGGATLNKWLAELTKSRWRGVLLGAVATAIVQSSSAVTSLIVTLVDAGTMSFGSSLAVLLGANVGTTSTAWLVSLKLTSIGPFFIVVGALVSAFPSRFKILGKVAFYFGFIFFSLEMVSFTLKPLAQSPLFTELLGLSSTPIKGVLAGLFITAIIQSSSITTGLCILLVQQNLMPVAAAIPVVIGANIGTTATALVASVKMQKTARRVALANLCFNTFGVLLFLPFLKWFALEVTELASDPGMAVAWAQLTFNVVMMFAVLLVLRVFRRGVESLDATSSSSSALVSAAQQSSQSGSHWSVSNGSSQP
;
A
#
# COMPACT_ATOMS: atom_id res chain seq x y z
N MET A 1 18.05 -31.84 8.71
CA MET A 1 18.31 -30.49 9.28
C MET A 1 17.33 -30.27 10.42
N SER A 2 17.73 -29.64 11.53
CA SER A 2 16.78 -29.34 12.61
C SER A 2 15.74 -28.31 12.13
N ASN A 3 14.48 -28.46 12.56
CA ASN A 3 13.39 -27.55 12.16
C ASN A 3 13.73 -26.07 12.39
N LEU A 4 14.51 -25.77 13.44
CA LEU A 4 15.00 -24.43 13.73
C LEU A 4 15.92 -23.87 12.62
N ARG A 5 16.81 -24.69 12.07
CA ARG A 5 17.71 -24.26 10.97
C ARG A 5 16.93 -23.94 9.70
N ILE A 6 15.90 -24.74 9.38
CA ILE A 6 15.03 -24.49 8.23
C ILE A 6 14.24 -23.19 8.43
N LEU A 7 13.67 -22.98 9.60
CA LEU A 7 12.96 -21.74 9.94
C LEU A 7 13.86 -20.51 9.84
N LEU A 8 15.07 -20.58 10.40
CA LEU A 8 16.02 -19.46 10.34
C LEU A 8 16.48 -19.19 8.90
N ALA A 9 16.75 -20.24 8.11
CA ALA A 9 17.14 -20.09 6.71
C ALA A 9 16.00 -19.45 5.88
N SER A 10 14.76 -19.90 6.09
CA SER A 10 13.58 -19.34 5.41
C SER A 10 13.33 -17.87 5.81
N ALA A 11 13.41 -17.58 7.10
CA ALA A 11 13.28 -16.21 7.60
C ALA A 11 14.38 -15.31 7.02
N SER A 12 15.63 -15.77 7.00
CA SER A 12 16.76 -15.03 6.42
C SER A 12 16.55 -14.77 4.92
N ALA A 13 16.11 -15.76 4.16
CA ALA A 13 15.86 -15.62 2.73
C ALA A 13 14.71 -14.61 2.46
N ILE A 14 13.63 -14.66 3.27
CA ILE A 14 12.55 -13.69 3.20
C ILE A 14 13.08 -12.28 3.54
N ILE A 15 13.86 -12.12 4.58
CA ILE A 15 14.45 -10.82 4.95
C ILE A 15 15.32 -10.27 3.82
N LEU A 16 16.14 -11.11 3.19
CA LEU A 16 16.96 -10.72 2.04
C LEU A 16 16.09 -10.27 0.85
N PHE A 17 15.01 -11.00 0.56
CA PHE A 17 14.05 -10.59 -0.47
C PHE A 17 13.43 -9.21 -0.17
N LEU A 18 12.99 -8.98 1.08
CA LEU A 18 12.41 -7.72 1.50
C LEU A 18 13.43 -6.57 1.39
N TYR A 19 14.66 -6.83 1.81
CA TYR A 19 15.76 -5.88 1.69
C TYR A 19 16.09 -5.55 0.23
N GLY A 20 16.05 -6.55 -0.65
CA GLY A 20 16.19 -6.38 -2.09
C GLY A 20 15.12 -5.47 -2.68
N LEU A 21 13.85 -5.72 -2.32
CA LEU A 21 12.71 -4.94 -2.79
C LEU A 21 12.77 -3.48 -2.31
N GLU A 22 13.11 -3.28 -1.04
CA GLU A 22 13.28 -1.95 -0.45
C GLU A 22 14.45 -1.19 -1.07
N GLY A 23 15.60 -1.85 -1.23
CA GLY A 23 16.79 -1.27 -1.86
C GLY A 23 16.52 -0.88 -3.32
N PHE A 24 15.86 -1.74 -4.09
CA PHE A 24 15.43 -1.43 -5.45
C PHE A 24 14.52 -0.19 -5.50
N SER A 25 13.49 -0.18 -4.67
CA SER A 25 12.58 0.96 -4.53
C SER A 25 13.30 2.25 -4.15
N HIS A 26 14.26 2.17 -3.22
CA HIS A 26 15.05 3.32 -2.78
C HIS A 26 15.92 3.90 -3.91
N GLU A 27 16.65 3.06 -4.64
CA GLU A 27 17.55 3.54 -5.70
C GLU A 27 16.76 4.05 -6.92
N ILE A 28 15.61 3.44 -7.27
CA ILE A 28 14.73 3.99 -8.31
C ILE A 28 14.16 5.35 -7.93
N ARG A 29 13.78 5.56 -6.66
CA ARG A 29 13.35 6.88 -6.18
C ARG A 29 14.44 7.94 -6.34
N ARG A 30 15.70 7.58 -6.16
CA ARG A 30 16.82 8.53 -6.37
C ARG A 30 16.98 8.94 -7.84
N VAL A 31 16.62 8.08 -8.79
CA VAL A 31 16.63 8.41 -10.23
C VAL A 31 15.52 9.39 -10.60
N GLY A 32 14.31 9.18 -10.07
CA GLY A 32 13.09 9.86 -10.54
C GLY A 32 12.45 10.85 -9.57
N GLY A 33 12.84 10.84 -8.28
CA GLY A 33 12.05 11.47 -7.21
C GLY A 33 11.87 13.00 -7.32
N ALA A 34 12.90 13.74 -7.71
CA ALA A 34 12.80 15.20 -7.84
C ALA A 34 11.86 15.63 -8.99
N THR A 35 11.93 14.93 -10.11
CA THR A 35 11.06 15.14 -11.27
C THR A 35 9.62 14.77 -10.95
N LEU A 36 9.41 13.70 -10.18
CA LEU A 36 8.11 13.23 -9.76
C LEU A 36 7.38 14.22 -8.87
N ASN A 37 8.06 14.80 -7.88
CA ASN A 37 7.48 15.81 -7.00
C ASN A 37 6.96 17.02 -7.79
N LYS A 38 7.73 17.47 -8.79
CA LYS A 38 7.32 18.57 -9.67
C LYS A 38 6.10 18.20 -10.53
N TRP A 39 6.07 17.01 -11.09
CA TRP A 39 4.94 16.54 -11.89
C TRP A 39 3.65 16.37 -11.06
N LEU A 40 3.76 15.87 -9.83
CA LEU A 40 2.62 15.74 -8.92
C LEU A 40 2.00 17.09 -8.57
N ALA A 41 2.81 18.14 -8.44
CA ALA A 41 2.30 19.48 -8.17
C ALA A 41 1.67 20.17 -9.40
N GLU A 42 2.20 19.94 -10.62
CA GLU A 42 1.82 20.69 -11.81
C GLU A 42 0.74 20.02 -12.69
N LEU A 43 0.68 18.68 -12.76
CA LEU A 43 -0.09 17.95 -13.79
C LEU A 43 -1.49 17.50 -13.36
N THR A 44 -1.96 17.83 -12.16
CA THR A 44 -3.22 17.29 -11.58
C THR A 44 -4.50 18.02 -12.03
N LYS A 45 -4.45 18.79 -13.13
CA LYS A 45 -5.60 19.57 -13.63
C LYS A 45 -6.76 18.72 -14.19
N SER A 46 -6.52 17.45 -14.55
CA SER A 46 -7.52 16.52 -15.07
C SER A 46 -7.51 15.23 -14.26
N ARG A 47 -8.68 14.63 -13.99
CA ARG A 47 -8.80 13.37 -13.23
C ARG A 47 -7.99 12.24 -13.87
N TRP A 48 -8.07 12.07 -15.19
CA TRP A 48 -7.33 11.04 -15.91
C TRP A 48 -5.82 11.25 -15.85
N ARG A 49 -5.38 12.52 -15.96
CA ARG A 49 -3.95 12.85 -15.77
C ARG A 49 -3.50 12.55 -14.35
N GLY A 50 -4.35 12.84 -13.34
CA GLY A 50 -4.07 12.50 -11.96
C GLY A 50 -3.92 10.99 -11.75
N VAL A 51 -4.84 10.19 -12.31
CA VAL A 51 -4.76 8.71 -12.27
C VAL A 51 -3.49 8.21 -12.94
N LEU A 52 -3.21 8.65 -14.17
CA LEU A 52 -2.01 8.24 -14.88
C LEU A 52 -0.74 8.61 -14.12
N LEU A 53 -0.70 9.83 -13.58
CA LEU A 53 0.43 10.31 -12.79
C LEU A 53 0.63 9.47 -11.54
N GLY A 54 -0.44 9.16 -10.80
CA GLY A 54 -0.38 8.29 -9.62
C GLY A 54 0.10 6.88 -9.95
N ALA A 55 -0.38 6.31 -11.06
CA ALA A 55 0.04 5.00 -11.52
C ALA A 55 1.53 4.97 -11.90
N VAL A 56 1.96 5.91 -12.73
CA VAL A 56 3.37 6.04 -13.14
C VAL A 56 4.27 6.35 -11.95
N ALA A 57 3.83 7.27 -11.08
CA ALA A 57 4.57 7.61 -9.86
C ALA A 57 4.82 6.37 -8.99
N THR A 58 3.78 5.60 -8.73
CA THR A 58 3.89 4.40 -7.90
C THR A 58 4.67 3.29 -8.59
N ALA A 59 4.50 3.10 -9.90
CA ALA A 59 5.29 2.13 -10.66
C ALA A 59 6.79 2.47 -10.64
N ILE A 60 7.16 3.76 -10.74
CA ILE A 60 8.55 4.21 -10.63
C ILE A 60 9.04 4.11 -9.17
N VAL A 61 8.28 4.62 -8.21
CA VAL A 61 8.68 4.65 -6.80
C VAL A 61 8.63 3.27 -6.15
N GLN A 62 7.88 2.32 -6.74
CA GLN A 62 7.64 0.97 -6.23
C GLN A 62 7.05 0.95 -4.79
N SER A 63 6.35 2.05 -4.41
CA SER A 63 5.75 2.20 -3.09
C SER A 63 4.54 3.12 -3.12
N SER A 64 3.35 2.56 -3.09
CA SER A 64 2.10 3.34 -2.99
C SER A 64 1.98 4.07 -1.65
N SER A 65 2.51 3.51 -0.56
CA SER A 65 2.54 4.17 0.75
C SER A 65 3.37 5.46 0.71
N ALA A 66 4.53 5.44 0.05
CA ALA A 66 5.36 6.63 -0.12
C ALA A 66 4.68 7.69 -0.98
N VAL A 67 4.07 7.29 -2.11
CA VAL A 67 3.32 8.20 -2.99
C VAL A 67 2.11 8.77 -2.26
N THR A 68 1.35 7.96 -1.53
CA THR A 68 0.20 8.40 -0.73
C THR A 68 0.62 9.40 0.36
N SER A 69 1.69 9.12 1.11
CA SER A 69 2.22 10.03 2.12
C SER A 69 2.66 11.37 1.51
N LEU A 70 3.29 11.33 0.33
CA LEU A 70 3.66 12.54 -0.40
C LEU A 70 2.41 13.34 -0.82
N ILE A 71 1.38 12.68 -1.35
CA ILE A 71 0.10 13.33 -1.72
C ILE A 71 -0.52 14.01 -0.49
N VAL A 72 -0.58 13.30 0.64
CA VAL A 72 -1.10 13.84 1.91
C VAL A 72 -0.30 15.09 2.33
N THR A 73 1.03 15.06 2.22
CA THR A 73 1.91 16.21 2.53
C THR A 73 1.69 17.39 1.55
N LEU A 74 1.52 17.12 0.25
CA LEU A 74 1.24 18.17 -0.74
C LEU A 74 -0.13 18.84 -0.51
N VAL A 75 -1.11 18.08 -0.04
CA VAL A 75 -2.42 18.63 0.35
C VAL A 75 -2.30 19.42 1.65
N ASP A 76 -1.52 18.95 2.61
CA ASP A 76 -1.24 19.66 3.87
C ASP A 76 -0.56 21.01 3.61
N ALA A 77 0.39 21.04 2.69
CA ALA A 77 1.08 22.26 2.25
C ALA A 77 0.22 23.18 1.35
N GLY A 78 -1.02 22.80 1.02
CA GLY A 78 -1.90 23.57 0.15
C GLY A 78 -1.51 23.60 -1.33
N THR A 79 -0.50 22.82 -1.73
CA THR A 79 -0.01 22.75 -3.12
C THR A 79 -0.85 21.82 -4.00
N MET A 80 -1.62 20.92 -3.41
CA MET A 80 -2.53 20.01 -4.10
C MET A 80 -3.94 20.11 -3.51
N SER A 81 -4.97 20.18 -4.38
CA SER A 81 -6.35 20.16 -3.93
C SER A 81 -6.80 18.76 -3.49
N PHE A 82 -7.73 18.67 -2.55
CA PHE A 82 -8.38 17.41 -2.14
C PHE A 82 -8.94 16.63 -3.34
N GLY A 83 -9.64 17.33 -4.26
CA GLY A 83 -10.23 16.66 -5.44
C GLY A 83 -9.20 16.07 -6.41
N SER A 84 -8.04 16.74 -6.57
CA SER A 84 -6.93 16.22 -7.39
C SER A 84 -6.23 15.04 -6.73
N SER A 85 -6.07 15.08 -5.40
CA SER A 85 -5.40 14.01 -4.65
C SER A 85 -6.12 12.67 -4.78
N LEU A 86 -7.47 12.67 -4.82
CA LEU A 86 -8.26 11.45 -4.95
C LEU A 86 -7.96 10.69 -6.25
N ALA A 87 -7.82 11.40 -7.37
CA ALA A 87 -7.49 10.79 -8.65
C ALA A 87 -6.06 10.17 -8.64
N VAL A 88 -5.11 10.88 -8.03
CA VAL A 88 -3.73 10.39 -7.91
C VAL A 88 -3.65 9.16 -7.00
N LEU A 89 -4.42 9.13 -5.89
CA LEU A 89 -4.52 7.96 -5.02
C LEU A 89 -5.04 6.71 -5.73
N LEU A 90 -6.10 6.85 -6.55
CA LEU A 90 -6.64 5.75 -7.34
C LEU A 90 -5.61 5.23 -8.33
N GLY A 91 -4.88 6.14 -9.00
CA GLY A 91 -3.76 5.77 -9.85
C GLY A 91 -2.64 5.07 -9.09
N ALA A 92 -2.30 5.54 -7.90
CA ALA A 92 -1.26 4.93 -7.07
C ALA A 92 -1.58 3.46 -6.71
N ASN A 93 -2.85 3.15 -6.44
CA ASN A 93 -3.28 1.76 -6.22
C ASN A 93 -3.08 0.89 -7.47
N VAL A 94 -3.41 1.40 -8.65
CA VAL A 94 -3.13 0.70 -9.93
C VAL A 94 -1.62 0.51 -10.12
N GLY A 95 -0.82 1.55 -9.88
CA GLY A 95 0.64 1.51 -10.03
C GLY A 95 1.33 0.48 -9.12
N THR A 96 0.74 0.16 -7.95
CA THR A 96 1.25 -0.88 -7.03
C THR A 96 1.34 -2.25 -7.70
N THR A 97 0.50 -2.52 -8.70
CA THR A 97 0.51 -3.81 -9.40
C THR A 97 1.80 -4.07 -10.18
N SER A 98 2.56 -3.03 -10.50
CA SER A 98 3.88 -3.18 -11.17
C SER A 98 4.85 -4.05 -10.37
N THR A 99 4.80 -3.97 -9.03
CA THR A 99 5.62 -4.84 -8.16
C THR A 99 5.18 -6.30 -8.25
N ALA A 100 3.87 -6.56 -8.30
CA ALA A 100 3.34 -7.92 -8.47
C ALA A 100 3.82 -8.54 -9.80
N TRP A 101 3.77 -7.76 -10.88
CA TRP A 101 4.31 -8.19 -12.17
C TRP A 101 5.80 -8.48 -12.11
N LEU A 102 6.58 -7.59 -11.49
CA LEU A 102 8.01 -7.78 -11.32
C LEU A 102 8.32 -9.11 -10.62
N VAL A 103 7.62 -9.39 -9.51
CA VAL A 103 7.84 -10.60 -8.71
C VAL A 103 7.30 -11.86 -9.41
N SER A 104 6.22 -11.74 -10.20
CA SER A 104 5.63 -12.87 -10.93
C SER A 104 6.50 -13.37 -12.08
N LEU A 105 7.42 -12.53 -12.60
CA LEU A 105 8.37 -12.94 -13.61
C LEU A 105 9.35 -13.97 -13.04
N LYS A 106 9.43 -15.16 -13.67
CA LYS A 106 10.35 -16.23 -13.27
C LYS A 106 11.78 -15.97 -13.78
N LEU A 107 12.37 -14.86 -13.36
CA LEU A 107 13.71 -14.43 -13.79
C LEU A 107 14.81 -14.83 -12.78
N THR A 108 14.58 -15.88 -11.99
CA THR A 108 15.51 -16.28 -10.93
C THR A 108 16.91 -16.59 -11.44
N SER A 109 17.02 -17.26 -12.59
CA SER A 109 18.32 -17.63 -13.18
C SER A 109 19.19 -16.45 -13.62
N ILE A 110 18.60 -15.27 -13.86
CA ILE A 110 19.38 -14.07 -14.24
C ILE A 110 19.78 -13.20 -13.03
N GLY A 111 19.28 -13.52 -11.84
CA GLY A 111 19.58 -12.79 -10.61
C GLY A 111 21.07 -12.59 -10.36
N PRO A 112 21.90 -13.67 -10.34
CA PRO A 112 23.35 -13.57 -10.12
C PRO A 112 24.06 -12.69 -11.15
N PHE A 113 23.65 -12.73 -12.42
CA PHE A 113 24.20 -11.86 -13.46
C PHE A 113 24.01 -10.37 -13.14
N PHE A 114 22.80 -9.98 -12.78
CA PHE A 114 22.50 -8.58 -12.43
C PHE A 114 23.17 -8.12 -11.13
N ILE A 115 23.36 -9.02 -10.17
CA ILE A 115 24.14 -8.73 -8.95
C ILE A 115 25.58 -8.38 -9.32
N VAL A 116 26.25 -9.22 -10.11
CA VAL A 116 27.65 -9.01 -10.47
C VAL A 116 27.81 -7.75 -11.31
N VAL A 117 27.05 -7.63 -12.39
CA VAL A 117 27.10 -6.44 -13.27
C VAL A 117 26.74 -5.17 -12.50
N GLY A 118 25.68 -5.20 -11.69
CA GLY A 118 25.26 -4.07 -10.87
C GLY A 118 26.31 -3.66 -9.84
N ALA A 119 26.96 -4.61 -9.17
CA ALA A 119 28.05 -4.36 -8.24
C ALA A 119 29.25 -3.70 -8.94
N LEU A 120 29.69 -4.25 -10.07
CA LEU A 120 30.79 -3.71 -10.84
C LEU A 120 30.51 -2.28 -11.32
N VAL A 121 29.34 -2.04 -11.93
CA VAL A 121 28.95 -0.70 -12.40
C VAL A 121 28.83 0.28 -11.24
N SER A 122 28.34 -0.15 -10.08
CA SER A 122 28.20 0.71 -8.90
C SER A 122 29.53 1.07 -8.23
N ALA A 123 30.58 0.28 -8.45
CA ALA A 123 31.92 0.52 -7.90
C ALA A 123 32.62 1.71 -8.59
N PHE A 124 32.29 2.01 -9.85
CA PHE A 124 32.90 3.12 -10.56
C PHE A 124 32.29 4.45 -10.13
N PRO A 125 33.11 5.48 -9.85
CA PRO A 125 32.64 6.83 -9.50
C PRO A 125 32.13 7.56 -10.76
N SER A 126 30.92 7.23 -11.19
CA SER A 126 30.30 7.78 -12.39
C SER A 126 28.81 8.06 -12.19
N ARG A 127 28.22 8.82 -13.14
CA ARG A 127 26.76 9.01 -13.22
C ARG A 127 25.98 7.69 -13.32
N PHE A 128 26.64 6.60 -13.72
CA PHE A 128 26.03 5.27 -13.83
C PHE A 128 25.98 4.51 -12.50
N LYS A 129 26.61 5.01 -11.43
CA LYS A 129 26.60 4.37 -10.11
C LYS A 129 25.21 4.02 -9.61
N ILE A 130 24.24 4.92 -9.82
CA ILE A 130 22.85 4.68 -9.39
C ILE A 130 22.21 3.58 -10.23
N LEU A 131 22.44 3.56 -11.55
CA LEU A 131 21.94 2.49 -12.43
C LEU A 131 22.56 1.12 -12.04
N GLY A 132 23.85 1.11 -11.68
CA GLY A 132 24.50 -0.08 -11.15
C GLY A 132 23.82 -0.61 -9.88
N LYS A 133 23.46 0.28 -8.96
CA LYS A 133 22.71 -0.11 -7.75
C LYS A 133 21.31 -0.62 -8.05
N VAL A 134 20.59 0.01 -8.99
CA VAL A 134 19.28 -0.47 -9.45
C VAL A 134 19.40 -1.87 -10.02
N ALA A 135 20.38 -2.12 -10.90
CA ALA A 135 20.64 -3.44 -11.45
C ALA A 135 21.02 -4.46 -10.37
N PHE A 136 21.86 -4.07 -9.41
CA PHE A 136 22.23 -4.90 -8.27
C PHE A 136 21.00 -5.34 -7.46
N TYR A 137 20.17 -4.41 -7.03
CA TYR A 137 18.98 -4.75 -6.25
C TYR A 137 17.93 -5.51 -7.05
N PHE A 138 17.81 -5.22 -8.35
CA PHE A 138 16.97 -6.02 -9.25
C PHE A 138 17.44 -7.49 -9.26
N GLY A 139 18.70 -7.75 -9.48
CA GLY A 139 19.26 -9.11 -9.42
C GLY A 139 19.11 -9.74 -8.02
N PHE A 140 19.30 -8.93 -6.97
CA PHE A 140 19.20 -9.39 -5.59
C PHE A 140 17.79 -9.84 -5.21
N ILE A 141 16.73 -9.18 -5.75
CA ILE A 141 15.35 -9.63 -5.62
C ILE A 141 15.21 -11.06 -6.15
N PHE A 142 15.61 -11.33 -7.41
CA PHE A 142 15.44 -12.65 -8.03
C PHE A 142 16.32 -13.72 -7.39
N PHE A 143 17.54 -13.38 -7.00
CA PHE A 143 18.39 -14.28 -6.24
C PHE A 143 17.78 -14.66 -4.88
N SER A 144 17.27 -13.69 -4.16
CA SER A 144 16.60 -13.92 -2.87
C SER A 144 15.34 -14.75 -3.04
N LEU A 145 14.57 -14.54 -4.13
CA LEU A 145 13.41 -15.35 -4.49
C LEU A 145 13.77 -16.82 -4.66
N GLU A 146 14.90 -17.10 -5.32
CA GLU A 146 15.40 -18.46 -5.47
C GLU A 146 15.78 -19.08 -4.12
N MET A 147 16.44 -18.31 -3.25
CA MET A 147 16.78 -18.75 -1.89
C MET A 147 15.53 -19.02 -1.05
N VAL A 148 14.51 -18.17 -1.12
CA VAL A 148 13.19 -18.40 -0.46
C VAL A 148 12.59 -19.70 -0.98
N SER A 149 12.58 -19.90 -2.29
CA SER A 149 12.07 -21.12 -2.92
C SER A 149 12.75 -22.38 -2.40
N PHE A 150 14.07 -22.34 -2.29
CA PHE A 150 14.87 -23.46 -1.82
C PHE A 150 14.63 -23.77 -0.34
N THR A 151 14.53 -22.74 0.51
CA THR A 151 14.40 -22.90 1.97
C THR A 151 12.98 -23.22 2.42
N LEU A 152 11.95 -22.80 1.67
CA LEU A 152 10.54 -23.05 2.01
C LEU A 152 10.08 -24.48 1.65
N LYS A 153 10.68 -25.13 0.64
CA LYS A 153 10.27 -26.50 0.23
C LYS A 153 10.17 -27.50 1.38
N PRO A 154 11.13 -27.59 2.32
CA PRO A 154 11.02 -28.49 3.46
C PRO A 154 9.89 -28.12 4.44
N LEU A 155 9.51 -26.83 4.56
CA LEU A 155 8.44 -26.36 5.41
C LEU A 155 7.05 -26.73 4.87
N ALA A 156 6.90 -26.90 3.56
CA ALA A 156 5.67 -27.29 2.92
C ALA A 156 5.06 -28.58 3.49
N GLN A 157 5.90 -29.47 4.00
CA GLN A 157 5.50 -30.76 4.58
C GLN A 157 5.24 -30.66 6.10
N SER A 158 5.39 -29.49 6.70
CA SER A 158 5.17 -29.27 8.13
C SER A 158 3.67 -29.10 8.45
N PRO A 159 3.12 -29.85 9.43
CA PRO A 159 1.74 -29.68 9.87
C PRO A 159 1.44 -28.23 10.30
N LEU A 160 2.38 -27.59 10.99
CA LEU A 160 2.26 -26.19 11.42
C LEU A 160 2.07 -25.24 10.23
N PHE A 161 2.77 -25.48 9.12
CA PHE A 161 2.66 -24.63 7.93
C PHE A 161 1.30 -24.81 7.25
N THR A 162 0.81 -26.06 7.17
CA THR A 162 -0.52 -26.37 6.64
C THR A 162 -1.63 -25.74 7.49
N GLU A 163 -1.47 -25.72 8.80
CA GLU A 163 -2.41 -25.09 9.73
C GLU A 163 -2.43 -23.56 9.56
N LEU A 164 -1.26 -22.93 9.46
CA LEU A 164 -1.12 -21.48 9.18
C LEU A 164 -1.78 -21.10 7.84
N LEU A 165 -1.61 -21.92 6.80
CA LEU A 165 -2.29 -21.70 5.53
C LEU A 165 -3.80 -21.90 5.64
N GLY A 166 -4.27 -22.77 6.53
CA GLY A 166 -5.68 -22.95 6.85
C GLY A 166 -6.35 -21.68 7.40
N LEU A 167 -5.58 -20.73 7.96
CA LEU A 167 -6.10 -19.44 8.38
C LEU A 167 -6.63 -18.60 7.20
N SER A 168 -6.18 -18.86 5.97
CA SER A 168 -6.70 -18.22 4.75
C SER A 168 -7.78 -19.06 4.02
N SER A 169 -8.31 -20.11 4.65
CA SER A 169 -9.26 -21.08 4.05
C SER A 169 -10.58 -20.47 3.58
N THR A 170 -10.97 -19.30 4.10
CA THR A 170 -12.15 -18.55 3.64
C THR A 170 -11.74 -17.17 3.13
N PRO A 171 -12.44 -16.60 2.12
CA PRO A 171 -12.13 -15.29 1.59
C PRO A 171 -12.04 -14.19 2.67
N ILE A 172 -12.95 -14.22 3.65
CA ILE A 172 -12.96 -13.23 4.74
C ILE A 172 -11.68 -13.33 5.59
N LYS A 173 -11.28 -14.54 5.97
CA LYS A 173 -10.07 -14.76 6.76
C LYS A 173 -8.82 -14.34 5.98
N GLY A 174 -8.77 -14.65 4.67
CA GLY A 174 -7.69 -14.21 3.79
C GLY A 174 -7.60 -12.68 3.71
N VAL A 175 -8.72 -11.99 3.52
CA VAL A 175 -8.79 -10.52 3.52
C VAL A 175 -8.31 -9.94 4.85
N LEU A 176 -8.76 -10.47 5.98
CA LEU A 176 -8.32 -10.02 7.30
C LEU A 176 -6.83 -10.28 7.52
N ALA A 177 -6.33 -11.45 7.14
CA ALA A 177 -4.90 -11.76 7.22
C ALA A 177 -4.07 -10.75 6.40
N GLY A 178 -4.45 -10.47 5.15
CA GLY A 178 -3.80 -9.48 4.30
C GLY A 178 -3.82 -8.08 4.88
N LEU A 179 -4.96 -7.67 5.44
CA LEU A 179 -5.11 -6.38 6.12
C LEU A 179 -4.13 -6.27 7.29
N PHE A 180 -4.15 -7.23 8.23
CA PHE A 180 -3.33 -7.15 9.43
C PHE A 180 -1.84 -7.29 9.13
N ILE A 181 -1.44 -8.23 8.28
CA ILE A 181 -0.05 -8.41 7.87
C ILE A 181 0.48 -7.12 7.24
N THR A 182 -0.28 -6.53 6.29
CA THR A 182 0.14 -5.31 5.61
C THR A 182 0.12 -4.08 6.52
N ALA A 183 -0.83 -3.98 7.45
CA ALA A 183 -0.87 -2.88 8.41
C ALA A 183 0.37 -2.89 9.34
N ILE A 184 0.87 -4.08 9.70
CA ILE A 184 2.09 -4.25 10.51
C ILE A 184 3.34 -3.96 9.66
N ILE A 185 3.46 -4.57 8.47
CA ILE A 185 4.62 -4.44 7.58
C ILE A 185 4.63 -3.07 6.89
N GLN A 186 3.46 -2.42 6.76
CA GLN A 186 3.24 -1.15 6.06
C GLN A 186 3.59 -1.17 4.56
N SER A 187 3.58 -2.35 3.95
CA SER A 187 3.90 -2.54 2.53
C SER A 187 3.08 -3.67 1.92
N SER A 188 2.10 -3.31 1.08
CA SER A 188 1.32 -4.31 0.31
C SER A 188 2.16 -5.01 -0.76
N SER A 189 3.21 -4.35 -1.27
CA SER A 189 4.14 -4.95 -2.23
C SER A 189 4.86 -6.16 -1.63
N ILE A 190 5.25 -6.07 -0.35
CA ILE A 190 5.85 -7.17 0.40
C ILE A 190 4.84 -8.31 0.58
N THR A 191 3.64 -8.01 1.07
CA THR A 191 2.58 -9.01 1.27
C THR A 191 2.23 -9.71 -0.04
N THR A 192 2.05 -8.96 -1.12
CA THR A 192 1.77 -9.51 -2.45
C THR A 192 2.92 -10.36 -2.97
N GLY A 193 4.16 -9.88 -2.83
CA GLY A 193 5.35 -10.62 -3.23
C GLY A 193 5.48 -11.96 -2.52
N LEU A 194 5.24 -11.99 -1.20
CA LEU A 194 5.21 -13.24 -0.43
C LEU A 194 4.10 -14.19 -0.90
N CYS A 195 2.89 -13.68 -1.16
CA CYS A 195 1.79 -14.50 -1.70
C CYS A 195 2.16 -15.10 -3.06
N ILE A 196 2.72 -14.30 -3.98
CA ILE A 196 3.17 -14.79 -5.29
C ILE A 196 4.22 -15.89 -5.13
N LEU A 197 5.19 -15.71 -4.25
CA LEU A 197 6.20 -16.72 -3.95
C LEU A 197 5.61 -18.02 -3.44
N LEU A 198 4.74 -17.95 -2.43
CA LEU A 198 4.08 -19.11 -1.85
C LEU A 198 3.26 -19.88 -2.89
N VAL A 199 2.59 -19.15 -3.78
CA VAL A 199 1.81 -19.74 -4.87
C VAL A 199 2.74 -20.41 -5.92
N GLN A 200 3.81 -19.75 -6.32
CA GLN A 200 4.78 -20.31 -7.28
C GLN A 200 5.50 -21.56 -6.76
N GLN A 201 5.63 -21.69 -5.44
CA GLN A 201 6.21 -22.87 -4.78
C GLN A 201 5.16 -23.96 -4.48
N ASN A 202 3.90 -23.79 -4.91
CA ASN A 202 2.78 -24.67 -4.57
C ASN A 202 2.54 -24.82 -3.06
N LEU A 203 2.95 -23.83 -2.26
CA LEU A 203 2.78 -23.78 -0.82
C LEU A 203 1.42 -23.17 -0.43
N MET A 204 0.85 -22.34 -1.31
CA MET A 204 -0.42 -21.67 -1.13
C MET A 204 -1.25 -21.77 -2.42
N PRO A 205 -2.53 -22.16 -2.38
CA PRO A 205 -3.36 -22.11 -3.57
C PRO A 205 -3.66 -20.66 -3.97
N VAL A 206 -3.75 -20.40 -5.27
CA VAL A 206 -4.08 -19.06 -5.83
C VAL A 206 -5.36 -18.52 -5.19
N ALA A 207 -6.38 -19.37 -5.04
CA ALA A 207 -7.65 -19.00 -4.42
C ALA A 207 -7.55 -18.51 -2.97
N ALA A 208 -6.50 -18.88 -2.24
CA ALA A 208 -6.22 -18.38 -0.89
C ALA A 208 -5.35 -17.11 -0.92
N ALA A 209 -4.44 -16.98 -1.90
CA ALA A 209 -3.56 -15.84 -2.03
C ALA A 209 -4.31 -14.56 -2.46
N ILE A 210 -5.26 -14.67 -3.38
CA ILE A 210 -6.01 -13.52 -3.92
C ILE A 210 -6.73 -12.74 -2.81
N PRO A 211 -7.50 -13.35 -1.88
CA PRO A 211 -8.10 -12.65 -0.76
C PRO A 211 -7.08 -11.90 0.12
N VAL A 212 -5.92 -12.49 0.38
CA VAL A 212 -4.84 -11.86 1.16
C VAL A 212 -4.33 -10.61 0.45
N VAL A 213 -4.05 -10.71 -0.85
CA VAL A 213 -3.57 -9.58 -1.66
C VAL A 213 -4.60 -8.46 -1.76
N ILE A 214 -5.88 -8.79 -1.89
CA ILE A 214 -6.97 -7.81 -1.90
C ILE A 214 -7.09 -7.13 -0.53
N GLY A 215 -7.01 -7.88 0.57
CA GLY A 215 -7.02 -7.34 1.93
C GLY A 215 -5.82 -6.44 2.24
N ALA A 216 -4.67 -6.72 1.64
CA ALA A 216 -3.46 -5.91 1.77
C ALA A 216 -3.66 -4.45 1.33
N ASN A 217 -4.57 -4.17 0.39
CA ASN A 217 -4.89 -2.81 -0.02
C ASN A 217 -5.46 -1.97 1.13
N ILE A 218 -6.29 -2.55 2.00
CA ILE A 218 -6.78 -1.83 3.20
C ILE A 218 -5.61 -1.61 4.17
N GLY A 219 -4.80 -2.63 4.43
CA GLY A 219 -3.66 -2.55 5.36
C GLY A 219 -2.66 -1.45 5.00
N THR A 220 -2.42 -1.21 3.71
CA THR A 220 -1.52 -0.15 3.23
C THR A 220 -1.97 1.26 3.67
N THR A 221 -3.26 1.47 3.90
CA THR A 221 -3.79 2.80 4.28
C THR A 221 -3.37 3.23 5.67
N ALA A 222 -2.97 2.29 6.53
CA ALA A 222 -2.50 2.57 7.89
C ALA A 222 -1.34 3.57 7.91
N THR A 223 -0.40 3.47 6.96
CA THR A 223 0.75 4.39 6.85
C THR A 223 0.30 5.85 6.66
N ALA A 224 -0.62 6.09 5.74
CA ALA A 224 -1.14 7.44 5.46
C ALA A 224 -1.97 7.99 6.64
N LEU A 225 -2.75 7.12 7.30
CA LEU A 225 -3.53 7.50 8.47
C LEU A 225 -2.60 7.96 9.62
N VAL A 226 -1.58 7.17 9.94
CA VAL A 226 -0.59 7.51 10.96
C VAL A 226 0.14 8.81 10.61
N ALA A 227 0.61 8.95 9.37
CA ALA A 227 1.30 10.16 8.90
C ALA A 227 0.42 11.42 9.04
N SER A 228 -0.89 11.31 8.80
CA SER A 228 -1.81 12.45 8.78
C SER A 228 -2.27 12.92 10.17
N VAL A 229 -1.98 12.20 11.26
CA VAL A 229 -2.52 12.50 12.62
C VAL A 229 -2.24 13.93 13.08
N LYS A 230 -1.04 14.45 12.79
CA LYS A 230 -0.62 15.80 13.18
C LYS A 230 -0.80 16.85 12.07
N MET A 231 -1.39 16.48 10.93
CA MET A 231 -1.57 17.35 9.76
C MET A 231 -2.93 18.06 9.79
N GLN A 232 -3.13 19.00 8.88
CA GLN A 232 -4.39 19.75 8.71
C GLN A 232 -5.56 18.81 8.38
N LYS A 233 -6.80 19.29 8.67
CA LYS A 233 -8.04 18.52 8.41
C LYS A 233 -8.13 18.01 6.96
N THR A 234 -7.73 18.82 5.98
CA THR A 234 -7.78 18.45 4.56
C THR A 234 -6.84 17.27 4.24
N ALA A 235 -5.65 17.26 4.82
CA ALA A 235 -4.70 16.15 4.67
C ALA A 235 -5.22 14.85 5.31
N ARG A 236 -5.83 14.93 6.50
CA ARG A 236 -6.50 13.78 7.13
C ARG A 236 -7.65 13.23 6.29
N ARG A 237 -8.43 14.10 5.63
CA ARG A 237 -9.50 13.69 4.68
C ARG A 237 -8.93 12.86 3.54
N VAL A 238 -7.75 13.20 3.03
CA VAL A 238 -7.09 12.42 1.96
C VAL A 238 -6.75 11.02 2.45
N ALA A 239 -6.16 10.89 3.65
CA ALA A 239 -5.84 9.60 4.24
C ALA A 239 -7.11 8.77 4.52
N LEU A 240 -8.16 9.39 5.04
CA LEU A 240 -9.46 8.75 5.26
C LEU A 240 -10.11 8.32 3.94
N ALA A 241 -10.08 9.16 2.92
CA ALA A 241 -10.60 8.80 1.59
C ALA A 241 -9.87 7.58 1.00
N ASN A 242 -8.55 7.49 1.19
CA ASN A 242 -7.78 6.31 0.78
C ASN A 242 -8.25 5.04 1.51
N LEU A 243 -8.47 5.11 2.82
CA LEU A 243 -9.05 4.00 3.60
C LEU A 243 -10.43 3.62 3.06
N CYS A 244 -11.30 4.61 2.88
CA CYS A 244 -12.67 4.38 2.38
C CYS A 244 -12.68 3.74 0.99
N PHE A 245 -11.82 4.18 0.07
CA PHE A 245 -11.71 3.57 -1.27
C PHE A 245 -11.34 2.10 -1.19
N ASN A 246 -10.28 1.78 -0.46
CA ASN A 246 -9.79 0.41 -0.36
C ASN A 246 -10.79 -0.48 0.37
N THR A 247 -11.41 0.00 1.46
CA THR A 247 -12.44 -0.75 2.19
C THR A 247 -13.68 -0.98 1.33
N PHE A 248 -14.17 0.06 0.65
CA PHE A 248 -15.31 -0.05 -0.27
C PHE A 248 -15.03 -1.08 -1.36
N GLY A 249 -13.82 -1.07 -1.91
CA GLY A 249 -13.42 -2.01 -2.92
C GLY A 249 -13.41 -3.45 -2.46
N VAL A 250 -12.82 -3.68 -1.33
CA VAL A 250 -12.79 -5.02 -0.75
C VAL A 250 -14.20 -5.52 -0.44
N LEU A 251 -15.07 -4.68 0.12
CA LEU A 251 -16.46 -5.03 0.40
C LEU A 251 -17.25 -5.31 -0.87
N LEU A 252 -17.01 -4.55 -1.94
CA LEU A 252 -17.66 -4.75 -3.24
C LEU A 252 -17.25 -6.09 -3.88
N PHE A 253 -15.97 -6.47 -3.77
CA PHE A 253 -15.46 -7.72 -4.34
C PHE A 253 -15.75 -8.95 -3.48
N LEU A 254 -15.92 -8.78 -2.17
CA LEU A 254 -16.02 -9.87 -1.21
C LEU A 254 -17.07 -10.96 -1.57
N PRO A 255 -18.30 -10.62 -2.04
CA PRO A 255 -19.28 -11.63 -2.44
C PRO A 255 -18.85 -12.45 -3.66
N PHE A 256 -18.09 -11.85 -4.55
CA PHE A 256 -17.65 -12.44 -5.82
C PHE A 256 -16.26 -13.05 -5.76
N LEU A 257 -15.56 -12.92 -4.62
CA LEU A 257 -14.14 -13.19 -4.51
C LEU A 257 -13.76 -14.64 -4.83
N LYS A 258 -14.61 -15.60 -4.46
CA LYS A 258 -14.40 -17.02 -4.81
C LYS A 258 -14.45 -17.24 -6.32
N TRP A 259 -15.49 -16.75 -6.96
CA TRP A 259 -15.66 -16.86 -8.41
C TRP A 259 -14.53 -16.14 -9.13
N PHE A 260 -14.23 -14.92 -8.73
CA PHE A 260 -13.14 -14.13 -9.30
C PHE A 260 -11.78 -14.84 -9.21
N ALA A 261 -11.48 -15.46 -8.06
CA ALA A 261 -10.24 -16.20 -7.87
C ALA A 261 -10.15 -17.44 -8.79
N LEU A 262 -11.26 -18.14 -9.02
CA LEU A 262 -11.30 -19.27 -9.95
C LEU A 262 -11.07 -18.82 -11.38
N GLU A 263 -11.82 -17.82 -11.86
CA GLU A 263 -11.69 -17.29 -13.23
C GLU A 263 -10.26 -16.82 -13.55
N VAL A 264 -9.66 -16.05 -12.64
CA VAL A 264 -8.29 -15.56 -12.86
C VAL A 264 -7.27 -16.70 -12.85
N THR A 265 -7.53 -17.75 -12.06
CA THR A 265 -6.66 -18.94 -12.02
C THR A 265 -6.74 -19.73 -13.34
N GLU A 266 -7.91 -19.85 -13.93
CA GLU A 266 -8.11 -20.55 -15.20
C GLU A 266 -7.54 -19.77 -16.40
N LEU A 267 -7.65 -18.44 -16.37
CA LEU A 267 -7.17 -17.58 -17.45
C LEU A 267 -5.65 -17.38 -17.46
N ALA A 268 -5.00 -17.52 -16.32
CA ALA A 268 -3.57 -17.27 -16.21
C ALA A 268 -2.75 -18.53 -16.51
N SER A 269 -1.73 -18.39 -17.34
CA SER A 269 -0.80 -19.47 -17.69
C SER A 269 0.14 -19.89 -16.56
N ASP A 270 0.30 -19.03 -15.55
CA ASP A 270 1.20 -19.23 -14.40
C ASP A 270 0.50 -18.80 -13.10
N PRO A 271 0.63 -19.60 -12.01
CA PRO A 271 -0.02 -19.30 -10.73
C PRO A 271 0.42 -17.94 -10.11
N GLY A 272 1.68 -17.55 -10.25
CA GLY A 272 2.15 -16.24 -9.77
C GLY A 272 1.57 -15.10 -10.59
N MET A 273 1.44 -15.28 -11.90
CA MET A 273 0.78 -14.32 -12.79
C MET A 273 -0.72 -14.19 -12.49
N ALA A 274 -1.39 -15.27 -12.08
CA ALA A 274 -2.79 -15.21 -11.65
C ALA A 274 -2.97 -14.20 -10.51
N VAL A 275 -2.10 -14.23 -9.52
CA VAL A 275 -2.14 -13.26 -8.40
C VAL A 275 -1.89 -11.82 -8.88
N ALA A 276 -0.95 -11.62 -9.80
CA ALA A 276 -0.66 -10.29 -10.37
C ALA A 276 -1.85 -9.75 -11.20
N TRP A 277 -2.47 -10.60 -12.03
CA TRP A 277 -3.69 -10.26 -12.78
C TRP A 277 -4.85 -9.95 -11.84
N ALA A 278 -5.04 -10.74 -10.77
CA ALA A 278 -6.09 -10.49 -9.79
C ALA A 278 -5.93 -9.12 -9.14
N GLN A 279 -4.71 -8.76 -8.73
CA GLN A 279 -4.44 -7.46 -8.14
C GLN A 279 -4.67 -6.31 -9.13
N LEU A 280 -4.22 -6.46 -10.38
CA LEU A 280 -4.42 -5.45 -11.42
C LEU A 280 -5.92 -5.25 -11.69
N THR A 281 -6.65 -6.33 -11.95
CA THR A 281 -8.09 -6.28 -12.24
C THR A 281 -8.85 -5.63 -11.09
N PHE A 282 -8.58 -6.06 -9.85
CA PHE A 282 -9.19 -5.45 -8.67
C PHE A 282 -8.95 -3.93 -8.63
N ASN A 283 -7.69 -3.48 -8.73
CA ASN A 283 -7.36 -2.05 -8.63
C ASN A 283 -7.94 -1.23 -9.80
N VAL A 284 -7.95 -1.79 -11.02
CA VAL A 284 -8.53 -1.11 -12.20
C VAL A 284 -10.05 -1.01 -12.07
N VAL A 285 -10.74 -2.08 -11.72
CA VAL A 285 -12.21 -2.06 -11.50
C VAL A 285 -12.55 -1.07 -10.40
N MET A 286 -11.80 -1.08 -9.29
CA MET A 286 -11.99 -0.13 -8.20
C MET A 286 -11.76 1.31 -8.62
N MET A 287 -10.70 1.57 -9.39
CA MET A 287 -10.44 2.90 -9.96
C MET A 287 -11.66 3.40 -10.76
N PHE A 288 -12.19 2.59 -11.67
CA PHE A 288 -13.36 2.97 -12.45
C PHE A 288 -14.62 3.15 -11.60
N ALA A 289 -14.91 2.23 -10.67
CA ALA A 289 -16.06 2.31 -9.79
C ALA A 289 -16.04 3.58 -8.95
N VAL A 290 -14.88 3.92 -8.35
CA VAL A 290 -14.76 5.14 -7.54
C VAL A 290 -14.78 6.40 -8.41
N LEU A 291 -14.20 6.40 -9.61
CA LEU A 291 -14.27 7.56 -10.51
C LEU A 291 -15.71 7.89 -10.92
N LEU A 292 -16.56 6.88 -11.13
CA LEU A 292 -17.98 7.07 -11.42
C LEU A 292 -18.71 7.74 -10.25
N VAL A 293 -18.45 7.30 -9.03
CA VAL A 293 -19.10 7.80 -7.81
C VAL A 293 -18.30 8.91 -7.09
N LEU A 294 -17.17 9.32 -7.65
CA LEU A 294 -16.21 10.21 -6.99
C LEU A 294 -16.85 11.53 -6.49
N ARG A 295 -17.83 12.07 -7.22
CA ARG A 295 -18.55 13.29 -6.80
C ARG A 295 -19.34 13.07 -5.51
N VAL A 296 -20.02 11.93 -5.41
CA VAL A 296 -20.82 11.55 -4.24
C VAL A 296 -19.89 11.24 -3.07
N PHE A 297 -18.85 10.46 -3.36
CA PHE A 297 -17.83 10.04 -2.39
C PHE A 297 -17.11 11.25 -1.76
N ARG A 298 -16.71 12.23 -2.59
CA ARG A 298 -16.09 13.47 -2.13
C ARG A 298 -17.01 14.24 -1.18
N ARG A 299 -18.29 14.40 -1.55
CA ARG A 299 -19.29 15.06 -0.69
C ARG A 299 -19.50 14.31 0.62
N GLY A 300 -19.54 12.98 0.59
CA GLY A 300 -19.67 12.13 1.78
C GLY A 300 -18.51 12.32 2.76
N VAL A 301 -17.29 12.32 2.29
CA VAL A 301 -16.08 12.53 3.14
C VAL A 301 -16.05 13.97 3.69
N GLU A 302 -16.41 14.97 2.86
CA GLU A 302 -16.49 16.37 3.29
C GLU A 302 -17.60 16.61 4.33
N SER A 303 -18.74 15.90 4.23
CA SER A 303 -19.86 16.01 5.18
C SER A 303 -19.55 15.42 6.55
N LEU A 304 -18.79 14.32 6.61
CA LEU A 304 -18.36 13.71 7.88
C LEU A 304 -17.55 14.68 8.76
N ASP A 305 -16.77 15.55 8.14
CA ASP A 305 -16.00 16.54 8.88
C ASP A 305 -16.80 17.81 9.25
N ALA A 306 -17.79 18.18 8.44
CA ALA A 306 -18.67 19.30 8.78
C ALA A 306 -19.46 19.00 10.07
N THR A 307 -19.88 17.75 10.26
CA THR A 307 -20.58 17.32 11.49
C THR A 307 -19.64 17.29 12.69
N SER A 308 -18.36 16.91 12.52
CA SER A 308 -17.39 16.92 13.62
C SER A 308 -16.96 18.33 14.03
N SER A 309 -16.90 19.27 13.07
CA SER A 309 -16.56 20.68 13.37
C SER A 309 -17.71 21.45 14.00
N SER A 310 -18.95 21.17 13.65
CA SER A 310 -20.13 21.75 14.31
C SER A 310 -20.28 21.26 15.76
N SER A 311 -19.99 19.98 16.01
CA SER A 311 -19.98 19.41 17.37
C SER A 311 -18.90 20.05 18.26
N SER A 312 -17.69 20.26 17.73
CA SER A 312 -16.62 20.92 18.48
C SER A 312 -16.88 22.42 18.72
N ALA A 313 -17.53 23.10 17.77
CA ALA A 313 -17.94 24.49 17.93
C ALA A 313 -19.04 24.66 19.00
N LEU A 314 -19.99 23.74 19.05
CA LEU A 314 -21.03 23.73 20.09
C LEU A 314 -20.47 23.48 21.49
N VAL A 315 -19.49 22.57 21.60
CA VAL A 315 -18.81 22.32 22.88
C VAL A 315 -18.00 23.54 23.33
N SER A 316 -17.30 24.22 22.42
CA SER A 316 -16.55 25.45 22.78
C SER A 316 -17.47 26.62 23.13
N ALA A 317 -18.61 26.79 22.43
CA ALA A 317 -19.61 27.80 22.77
C ALA A 317 -20.28 27.54 24.13
N ALA A 318 -20.57 26.29 24.46
CA ALA A 318 -21.11 25.91 25.75
C ALA A 318 -20.11 26.15 26.90
N GLN A 319 -18.80 25.93 26.65
CA GLN A 319 -17.76 26.24 27.63
C GLN A 319 -17.55 27.74 27.84
N GLN A 320 -17.67 28.56 26.79
CA GLN A 320 -17.61 30.03 26.91
C GLN A 320 -18.82 30.62 27.64
N SER A 321 -20.02 30.09 27.39
CA SER A 321 -21.22 30.53 28.10
C SER A 321 -21.21 30.19 29.59
N SER A 322 -20.60 29.05 29.95
CA SER A 322 -20.44 28.67 31.38
C SER A 322 -19.42 29.54 32.10
N GLN A 323 -18.38 30.04 31.41
CA GLN A 323 -17.39 30.95 32.00
C GLN A 323 -17.87 32.39 32.12
N SER A 324 -18.72 32.87 31.21
CA SER A 324 -19.31 34.22 31.30
C SER A 324 -20.40 34.31 32.36
N GLY A 325 -21.10 33.21 32.66
CA GLY A 325 -22.09 33.14 33.74
C GLY A 325 -21.52 33.24 35.14
N SER A 326 -20.25 32.87 35.34
CA SER A 326 -19.58 32.93 36.64
C SER A 326 -19.02 34.31 37.02
N HIS A 327 -18.96 35.27 36.08
CA HIS A 327 -18.45 36.62 36.35
C HIS A 327 -19.52 37.64 36.85
N TRP A 328 -20.81 37.26 36.82
CA TRP A 328 -21.90 38.16 37.24
C TRP A 328 -22.31 38.00 38.72
N SER A 329 -21.77 37.09 39.46
CA SER A 329 -22.19 36.79 40.84
C SER A 329 -21.31 37.42 41.95
N VAL A 330 -20.32 38.28 41.64
CA VAL A 330 -19.38 38.82 42.65
C VAL A 330 -19.39 40.35 42.81
N SER A 331 -20.32 41.09 42.16
CA SER A 331 -20.30 42.57 42.26
C SER A 331 -21.53 43.21 42.91
N ASN A 332 -22.20 42.57 43.88
CA ASN A 332 -23.20 43.25 44.70
C ASN A 332 -23.01 42.90 46.18
N GLY A 333 -22.31 43.75 46.89
CA GLY A 333 -22.25 43.65 48.35
C GLY A 333 -21.16 44.47 49.02
N SER A 334 -21.12 45.80 48.86
CA SER A 334 -20.60 46.68 49.92
C SER A 334 -20.88 48.15 49.61
N SER A 335 -21.95 48.65 50.17
CA SER A 335 -22.12 50.08 50.47
C SER A 335 -22.96 50.22 51.72
N GLN A 336 -22.34 50.69 52.75
CA GLN A 336 -22.88 51.62 53.81
C GLN A 336 -22.52 51.24 55.20
N PRO A 337 -22.49 52.18 56.11
CA PRO A 337 -22.29 53.64 55.97
C PRO A 337 -20.95 54.08 56.61
#